data_12c65a87c9f7d9a503199bcc2b2ccb42
#
_entry.id   12c65a87c9f7d9a503199bcc2b2ccb42
#
_cell.length_a   1.000
_cell.length_b   1.000
_cell.length_c   1.000
_cell.angle_alpha   90.00
_cell.angle_beta   90.00
_cell.angle_gamma   90.00
#
_symmetry.space_group_name_H-M   'P 1'
#
loop_
_entity.id
_entity.type
_entity.pdbx_description
1 polymer ?
#
loop_
_entity_poly.entity_id
_entity_poly.type
_entity_poly.pdbx_seq_one_letter_code
_entity_poly.pdbx_strand_id
1 'polypeptide(L)'
;CREGRYGQCMGGGGWILGNEIDGTQAEYVRVPFADTSTYPVPVGTSDEELLMLADILPTGYEVGVLNGHVQPGDTVAVVGSGPVGLSAIMGARLFSPAHIVAIDQADARLDAAKLFGADTVVNNAHDDPVEVVQALTDGLGADVAIEAVGVPATFELAVELVRPAGRIANIGVHGAPVTLNLERLWTRDVTITTGLVDTYSTPTWLRLLPEHHVDVARFVTHRFSLDDFIEAYDVFSRAAETSALKVVLTRSA
;
A
#
# COMPACT_ATOMS: atom_id res chain seq x y z
N CYS A 1 2.95 -10.05 20.10
CA CYS A 1 3.63 -8.80 20.46
C CYS A 1 5.10 -9.03 20.89
N ARG A 2 5.36 -9.92 21.84
CA ARG A 2 6.73 -10.11 22.39
C ARG A 2 7.76 -10.64 21.36
N GLU A 3 7.29 -11.21 20.27
CA GLU A 3 8.11 -11.70 19.15
C GLU A 3 8.22 -10.70 18.01
N GLY A 4 7.70 -9.46 18.16
CA GLY A 4 7.69 -8.44 17.11
C GLY A 4 6.61 -8.63 16.04
N ARG A 5 5.70 -9.59 16.19
CA ARG A 5 4.58 -9.83 15.25
C ARG A 5 3.30 -9.26 15.83
N TYR A 6 3.15 -7.95 15.75
CA TYR A 6 2.06 -7.23 16.42
C TYR A 6 0.70 -7.51 15.80
N GLY A 7 0.59 -7.53 14.47
CA GLY A 7 -0.65 -7.82 13.75
C GLY A 7 -1.20 -9.23 13.99
N GLN A 8 -0.33 -10.17 14.38
CA GLN A 8 -0.68 -11.57 14.67
C GLN A 8 -0.73 -11.85 16.17
N CYS A 9 -0.99 -10.86 17.01
CA CYS A 9 -1.03 -11.01 18.44
C CYS A 9 -2.23 -11.88 18.89
N MET A 10 -1.95 -13.06 19.46
CA MET A 10 -2.99 -13.97 19.96
C MET A 10 -3.56 -13.54 21.32
N GLY A 11 -3.03 -12.50 21.95
CA GLY A 11 -3.50 -11.94 23.22
C GLY A 11 -4.54 -10.83 23.08
N GLY A 12 -5.24 -10.75 21.96
CA GLY A 12 -6.28 -9.73 21.71
C GLY A 12 -5.73 -8.33 21.41
N GLY A 13 -4.50 -8.23 20.92
CA GLY A 13 -3.84 -6.93 20.62
C GLY A 13 -3.62 -6.63 19.14
N GLY A 14 -3.79 -7.62 18.25
CA GLY A 14 -3.62 -7.43 16.83
C GLY A 14 -4.93 -7.13 16.12
N TRP A 15 -4.98 -6.10 15.31
CA TRP A 15 -6.11 -5.71 14.46
C TRP A 15 -7.48 -5.68 15.16
N ILE A 16 -7.55 -5.07 16.33
CA ILE A 16 -8.79 -5.03 17.12
C ILE A 16 -9.50 -3.69 17.02
N LEU A 17 -8.77 -2.57 16.94
CA LEU A 17 -9.34 -1.22 16.89
C LEU A 17 -10.05 -0.98 15.55
N GLY A 18 -11.35 -0.71 15.60
CA GLY A 18 -12.18 -0.57 14.42
C GLY A 18 -12.63 -1.91 13.78
N ASN A 19 -12.30 -3.05 14.40
CA ASN A 19 -12.71 -4.37 13.96
C ASN A 19 -13.47 -5.15 15.07
N GLU A 20 -12.79 -5.47 16.16
CA GLU A 20 -13.41 -6.18 17.32
C GLU A 20 -13.97 -5.22 18.36
N ILE A 21 -13.47 -3.99 18.40
CA ILE A 21 -13.95 -2.89 19.23
C ILE A 21 -14.14 -1.64 18.38
N ASP A 22 -14.88 -0.64 18.91
CA ASP A 22 -15.14 0.62 18.23
C ASP A 22 -13.84 1.30 17.76
N GLY A 23 -13.92 1.93 16.58
CA GLY A 23 -12.79 2.61 15.93
C GLY A 23 -12.70 4.09 16.28
N THR A 24 -11.94 4.82 15.45
CA THR A 24 -11.56 6.23 15.68
C THR A 24 -12.54 7.26 15.09
N GLN A 25 -13.57 6.84 14.34
CA GLN A 25 -14.59 7.75 13.82
C GLN A 25 -15.64 8.08 14.89
N ALA A 26 -15.19 8.70 15.98
CA ALA A 26 -15.98 9.01 17.15
C ALA A 26 -15.37 10.21 17.91
N GLU A 27 -16.14 10.80 18.82
CA GLU A 27 -15.62 11.87 19.70
C GLU A 27 -14.57 11.37 20.68
N TYR A 28 -14.68 10.11 21.11
CA TYR A 28 -13.78 9.43 22.04
C TYR A 28 -13.45 8.04 21.54
N VAL A 29 -12.23 7.62 21.76
CA VAL A 29 -11.74 6.29 21.39
C VAL A 29 -11.00 5.65 22.56
N ARG A 30 -11.20 4.35 22.75
CA ARG A 30 -10.41 3.56 23.69
C ARG A 30 -9.28 2.86 22.95
N VAL A 31 -8.05 3.23 23.23
CA VAL A 31 -6.85 2.61 22.65
C VAL A 31 -6.30 1.55 23.60
N PRO A 32 -6.50 0.24 23.34
CA PRO A 32 -5.90 -0.83 24.12
C PRO A 32 -4.38 -0.87 23.89
N PHE A 33 -3.64 -1.30 24.92
CA PHE A 33 -2.18 -1.45 24.86
C PHE A 33 -1.46 -0.16 24.39
N ALA A 34 -1.92 0.99 24.88
CA ALA A 34 -1.42 2.32 24.46
C ALA A 34 0.11 2.44 24.57
N ASP A 35 0.73 1.83 25.57
CA ASP A 35 2.19 1.83 25.77
C ASP A 35 2.98 1.24 24.58
N THR A 36 2.33 0.42 23.76
CA THR A 36 2.97 -0.23 22.60
C THR A 36 2.40 0.21 21.26
N SER A 37 1.28 0.95 21.26
CA SER A 37 0.55 1.34 20.04
C SER A 37 0.45 2.85 19.81
N THR A 38 1.01 3.67 20.72
CA THR A 38 1.06 5.12 20.56
C THR A 38 2.50 5.63 20.52
N TYR A 39 2.71 6.71 19.78
CA TYR A 39 4.01 7.33 19.60
C TYR A 39 3.93 8.83 19.87
N PRO A 40 4.98 9.45 20.46
CA PRO A 40 5.07 10.90 20.54
C PRO A 40 5.08 11.53 19.14
N VAL A 41 4.31 12.60 18.97
CA VAL A 41 4.28 13.36 17.72
C VAL A 41 5.56 14.16 17.56
N PRO A 42 6.32 14.03 16.46
CA PRO A 42 7.49 14.85 16.20
C PRO A 42 7.11 16.33 16.00
N VAL A 43 7.96 17.22 16.45
CA VAL A 43 7.80 18.66 16.21
C VAL A 43 7.90 18.95 14.73
N GLY A 44 6.97 19.74 14.18
CA GLY A 44 6.97 20.15 12.78
C GLY A 44 6.21 19.24 11.82
N THR A 45 5.57 18.17 12.32
CA THR A 45 4.65 17.34 11.53
C THR A 45 3.20 17.75 11.74
N SER A 46 2.38 17.68 10.69
CA SER A 46 0.95 17.93 10.77
C SER A 46 0.18 16.64 11.11
N ASP A 47 -1.02 16.79 11.68
CA ASP A 47 -1.89 15.67 11.98
C ASP A 47 -2.25 14.88 10.72
N GLU A 48 -2.44 15.54 9.57
CA GLU A 48 -2.74 14.90 8.30
C GLU A 48 -1.61 14.02 7.79
N GLU A 49 -0.34 14.44 7.95
CA GLU A 49 0.82 13.60 7.62
C GLU A 49 0.86 12.37 8.51
N LEU A 50 0.57 12.54 9.80
CA LEU A 50 0.58 11.44 10.77
C LEU A 50 -0.52 10.42 10.55
N LEU A 51 -1.70 10.83 10.03
CA LEU A 51 -2.79 9.91 9.70
C LEU A 51 -2.36 8.81 8.72
N MET A 52 -1.44 9.12 7.81
CA MET A 52 -0.96 8.14 6.81
C MET A 52 -0.14 7.02 7.44
N LEU A 53 0.41 7.23 8.65
CA LEU A 53 1.21 6.25 9.40
C LEU A 53 0.36 5.23 10.15
N ALA A 54 -0.94 5.47 10.27
CA ALA A 54 -1.83 4.56 11.00
C ALA A 54 -2.01 3.22 10.28
N ASP A 55 -1.92 3.20 8.94
CA ASP A 55 -2.17 2.00 8.14
C ASP A 55 -1.42 2.04 6.80
N ILE A 56 -1.81 2.93 5.86
CA ILE A 56 -1.45 2.80 4.45
C ILE A 56 0.06 2.86 4.18
N LEU A 57 0.80 3.73 4.85
CA LEU A 57 2.25 3.80 4.68
C LEU A 57 2.95 2.55 5.19
N PRO A 58 2.72 2.12 6.45
CA PRO A 58 3.27 0.85 6.93
C PRO A 58 2.82 -0.34 6.07
N THR A 59 1.57 -0.39 5.64
CA THR A 59 1.06 -1.51 4.83
C THR A 59 1.80 -1.62 3.49
N GLY A 60 1.88 -0.54 2.72
CA GLY A 60 2.60 -0.56 1.44
C GLY A 60 4.09 -0.89 1.62
N TYR A 61 4.69 -0.37 2.68
CA TYR A 61 6.10 -0.57 2.96
C TYR A 61 6.41 -1.97 3.52
N GLU A 62 5.75 -2.39 4.60
CA GLU A 62 6.04 -3.66 5.28
C GLU A 62 5.59 -4.85 4.42
N VAL A 63 4.34 -4.82 3.95
CA VAL A 63 3.75 -5.96 3.23
C VAL A 63 4.15 -5.95 1.75
N GLY A 64 4.25 -4.77 1.14
CA GLY A 64 4.66 -4.65 -0.27
C GLY A 64 6.17 -4.70 -0.45
N VAL A 65 6.88 -3.71 0.10
CA VAL A 65 8.29 -3.49 -0.21
C VAL A 65 9.20 -4.45 0.56
N LEU A 66 9.05 -4.53 1.90
CA LEU A 66 9.94 -5.37 2.71
C LEU A 66 9.68 -6.86 2.51
N ASN A 67 8.41 -7.29 2.49
CA ASN A 67 8.07 -8.70 2.21
C ASN A 67 8.35 -9.08 0.75
N GLY A 68 8.20 -8.12 -0.19
CA GLY A 68 8.66 -8.25 -1.57
C GLY A 68 10.17 -8.29 -1.72
N HIS A 69 10.90 -7.92 -0.65
CA HIS A 69 12.36 -7.89 -0.62
C HIS A 69 12.98 -7.03 -1.73
N VAL A 70 12.37 -5.86 -1.98
CA VAL A 70 12.86 -4.90 -2.98
C VAL A 70 14.32 -4.53 -2.72
N GLN A 71 15.15 -4.58 -3.75
CA GLN A 71 16.58 -4.30 -3.69
C GLN A 71 16.97 -3.16 -4.63
N PRO A 72 18.13 -2.53 -4.41
CA PRO A 72 18.68 -1.58 -5.38
C PRO A 72 18.85 -2.22 -6.76
N GLY A 73 18.36 -1.52 -7.79
CA GLY A 73 18.44 -1.97 -9.17
C GLY A 73 17.31 -2.87 -9.64
N ASP A 74 16.36 -3.25 -8.78
CA ASP A 74 15.19 -4.06 -9.16
C ASP A 74 14.25 -3.30 -10.12
N THR A 75 13.54 -4.05 -10.96
CA THR A 75 12.31 -3.61 -11.58
C THR A 75 11.12 -4.05 -10.73
N VAL A 76 10.36 -3.06 -10.24
CA VAL A 76 9.20 -3.28 -9.37
C VAL A 76 7.91 -2.95 -10.12
N ALA A 77 7.03 -3.93 -10.30
CA ALA A 77 5.69 -3.74 -10.86
C ALA A 77 4.66 -3.65 -9.72
N VAL A 78 3.86 -2.59 -9.70
CA VAL A 78 2.80 -2.37 -8.70
C VAL A 78 1.44 -2.42 -9.39
N VAL A 79 0.66 -3.44 -9.11
CA VAL A 79 -0.68 -3.64 -9.64
C VAL A 79 -1.71 -3.03 -8.69
N GLY A 80 -2.35 -1.96 -9.14
CA GLY A 80 -3.23 -1.11 -8.34
C GLY A 80 -2.51 0.14 -7.82
N SER A 81 -2.99 1.31 -8.25
CA SER A 81 -2.45 2.63 -7.86
C SER A 81 -3.43 3.38 -6.93
N GLY A 82 -4.16 2.63 -6.09
CA GLY A 82 -4.89 3.19 -4.95
C GLY A 82 -3.92 3.60 -3.82
N PRO A 83 -4.42 4.17 -2.70
CA PRO A 83 -3.56 4.68 -1.62
C PRO A 83 -2.49 3.70 -1.13
N VAL A 84 -2.81 2.41 -1.00
CA VAL A 84 -1.84 1.39 -0.56
C VAL A 84 -0.79 1.11 -1.64
N GLY A 85 -1.19 1.02 -2.93
CA GLY A 85 -0.25 0.88 -4.03
C GLY A 85 0.68 2.09 -4.18
N LEU A 86 0.14 3.31 -4.05
CA LEU A 86 0.94 4.55 -4.03
C LEU A 86 1.94 4.57 -2.87
N SER A 87 1.54 4.05 -1.71
CA SER A 87 2.42 3.88 -0.55
C SER A 87 3.55 2.87 -0.84
N ALA A 88 3.25 1.76 -1.53
CA ALA A 88 4.27 0.81 -1.97
C ALA A 88 5.24 1.43 -2.97
N ILE A 89 4.76 2.23 -3.93
CA ILE A 89 5.59 2.99 -4.88
C ILE A 89 6.54 3.94 -4.12
N MET A 90 6.01 4.76 -3.21
CA MET A 90 6.80 5.67 -2.39
C MET A 90 7.83 4.92 -1.53
N GLY A 91 7.41 3.82 -0.89
CA GLY A 91 8.30 2.99 -0.07
C GLY A 91 9.40 2.30 -0.87
N ALA A 92 9.12 1.84 -2.08
CA ALA A 92 10.09 1.22 -2.98
C ALA A 92 11.19 2.20 -3.39
N ARG A 93 10.87 3.48 -3.57
CA ARG A 93 11.88 4.52 -3.89
C ARG A 93 13.00 4.62 -2.85
N LEU A 94 12.74 4.31 -1.60
CA LEU A 94 13.77 4.30 -0.55
C LEU A 94 14.86 3.25 -0.79
N PHE A 95 14.61 2.27 -1.66
CA PHE A 95 15.55 1.19 -2.02
C PHE A 95 16.26 1.41 -3.35
N SER A 96 16.03 2.52 -4.04
CA SER A 96 16.67 2.85 -5.32
C SER A 96 16.48 1.74 -6.38
N PRO A 97 15.25 1.30 -6.69
CA PRO A 97 15.01 0.38 -7.79
C PRO A 97 15.40 1.03 -9.13
N ALA A 98 15.71 0.23 -10.14
CA ALA A 98 15.99 0.73 -11.49
C ALA A 98 14.73 1.27 -12.15
N HIS A 99 13.60 0.56 -11.98
CA HIS A 99 12.30 0.96 -12.52
C HIS A 99 11.18 0.64 -11.53
N ILE A 100 10.21 1.55 -11.43
CA ILE A 100 8.91 1.31 -10.81
C ILE A 100 7.83 1.48 -11.87
N VAL A 101 7.11 0.40 -12.15
CA VAL A 101 6.01 0.35 -13.12
C VAL A 101 4.70 0.30 -12.35
N ALA A 102 3.86 1.34 -12.45
CA ALA A 102 2.54 1.38 -11.84
C ALA A 102 1.47 0.97 -12.86
N ILE A 103 0.57 0.09 -12.47
CA ILE A 103 -0.47 -0.48 -13.33
C ILE A 103 -1.84 -0.22 -12.69
N ASP A 104 -2.76 0.39 -13.43
CA ASP A 104 -4.16 0.64 -12.99
C ASP A 104 -5.04 0.83 -14.23
N GLN A 105 -6.36 0.83 -14.06
CA GLN A 105 -7.34 1.12 -15.12
C GLN A 105 -7.76 2.58 -15.16
N ALA A 106 -7.46 3.36 -14.12
CA ALA A 106 -7.87 4.75 -13.99
C ALA A 106 -6.70 5.72 -14.23
N ASP A 107 -6.80 6.54 -15.28
CA ASP A 107 -5.74 7.50 -15.64
C ASP A 107 -5.42 8.47 -14.49
N ALA A 108 -6.41 8.93 -13.74
CA ALA A 108 -6.19 9.80 -12.58
C ALA A 108 -5.32 9.15 -11.49
N ARG A 109 -5.44 7.83 -11.29
CA ARG A 109 -4.58 7.06 -10.36
C ARG A 109 -3.17 6.88 -10.92
N LEU A 110 -3.05 6.69 -12.22
CA LEU A 110 -1.76 6.60 -12.89
C LEU A 110 -1.01 7.95 -12.88
N ASP A 111 -1.72 9.06 -13.02
CA ASP A 111 -1.12 10.39 -12.85
C ASP A 111 -0.65 10.61 -11.41
N ALA A 112 -1.43 10.17 -10.42
CA ALA A 112 -0.97 10.16 -9.04
C ALA A 112 0.28 9.29 -8.88
N ALA A 113 0.31 8.08 -9.46
CA ALA A 113 1.47 7.18 -9.36
C ALA A 113 2.78 7.82 -9.83
N LYS A 114 2.75 8.61 -10.91
CA LYS A 114 3.91 9.40 -11.36
C LYS A 114 4.38 10.37 -10.28
N LEU A 115 3.44 11.08 -9.63
CA LEU A 115 3.77 12.03 -8.56
C LEU A 115 4.34 11.33 -7.31
N PHE A 116 3.97 10.07 -7.07
CA PHE A 116 4.48 9.25 -5.98
C PHE A 116 5.78 8.51 -6.32
N GLY A 117 6.25 8.61 -7.56
CA GLY A 117 7.58 8.12 -7.94
C GLY A 117 7.59 6.93 -8.90
N ALA A 118 6.49 6.58 -9.55
CA ALA A 118 6.51 5.61 -10.64
C ALA A 118 7.25 6.19 -11.86
N ASP A 119 8.15 5.40 -12.45
CA ASP A 119 8.91 5.78 -13.64
C ASP A 119 8.09 5.54 -14.90
N THR A 120 7.29 4.48 -14.90
CA THR A 120 6.41 4.08 -15.99
C THR A 120 5.01 3.82 -15.43
N VAL A 121 3.99 4.20 -16.19
CA VAL A 121 2.59 3.89 -15.86
C VAL A 121 1.94 3.17 -17.03
N VAL A 122 1.09 2.20 -16.72
CA VAL A 122 0.39 1.39 -17.73
C VAL A 122 -1.09 1.34 -17.40
N ASN A 123 -1.92 1.82 -18.32
CA ASN A 123 -3.37 1.66 -18.22
C ASN A 123 -3.75 0.30 -18.81
N ASN A 124 -3.97 -0.69 -17.93
CA ASN A 124 -4.27 -2.07 -18.35
C ASN A 124 -5.70 -2.27 -18.89
N ALA A 125 -6.48 -1.20 -19.05
CA ALA A 125 -7.70 -1.23 -19.86
C ALA A 125 -7.39 -1.13 -21.37
N HIS A 126 -6.20 -0.66 -21.74
CA HIS A 126 -5.84 -0.36 -23.12
C HIS A 126 -4.52 -1.00 -23.55
N ASP A 127 -3.57 -1.13 -22.64
CA ASP A 127 -2.22 -1.63 -22.88
C ASP A 127 -1.98 -2.96 -22.16
N ASP A 128 -1.09 -3.79 -22.69
CA ASP A 128 -0.65 -5.02 -22.02
C ASP A 128 0.53 -4.70 -21.07
N PRO A 129 0.32 -4.77 -19.74
CA PRO A 129 1.39 -4.50 -18.80
C PRO A 129 2.52 -5.54 -18.82
N VAL A 130 2.25 -6.77 -19.27
CA VAL A 130 3.28 -7.82 -19.38
C VAL A 130 4.26 -7.46 -20.51
N GLU A 131 3.74 -7.04 -21.67
CA GLU A 131 4.60 -6.58 -22.77
C GLU A 131 5.47 -5.38 -22.37
N VAL A 132 4.89 -4.42 -21.67
CA VAL A 132 5.63 -3.22 -21.19
C VAL A 132 6.74 -3.61 -20.23
N VAL A 133 6.45 -4.45 -19.23
CA VAL A 133 7.46 -4.90 -18.24
C VAL A 133 8.54 -5.73 -18.92
N GLN A 134 8.18 -6.62 -19.84
CA GLN A 134 9.15 -7.41 -20.60
C GLN A 134 10.06 -6.53 -21.46
N ALA A 135 9.52 -5.50 -22.10
CA ALA A 135 10.33 -4.55 -22.87
C ALA A 135 11.35 -3.79 -22.01
N LEU A 136 11.03 -3.50 -20.75
CA LEU A 136 11.94 -2.84 -19.79
C LEU A 136 13.00 -3.77 -19.21
N THR A 137 12.81 -5.09 -19.33
CA THR A 137 13.62 -6.11 -18.63
C THR A 137 14.22 -7.15 -19.58
N ASP A 138 14.42 -6.81 -20.85
CA ASP A 138 14.95 -7.72 -21.88
C ASP A 138 14.21 -9.07 -21.95
N GLY A 139 12.91 -9.05 -21.72
CA GLY A 139 12.03 -10.24 -21.77
C GLY A 139 11.96 -11.04 -20.47
N LEU A 140 12.64 -10.63 -19.39
CA LEU A 140 12.70 -11.40 -18.15
C LEU A 140 11.44 -11.27 -17.29
N GLY A 141 10.86 -10.07 -17.19
CA GLY A 141 9.80 -9.71 -16.23
C GLY A 141 10.33 -8.97 -14.99
N ALA A 142 9.43 -8.56 -14.10
CA ALA A 142 9.73 -7.79 -12.90
C ALA A 142 10.44 -8.64 -11.83
N ASP A 143 11.42 -8.05 -11.13
CA ASP A 143 12.06 -8.67 -9.95
C ASP A 143 11.04 -8.85 -8.83
N VAL A 144 10.20 -7.82 -8.62
CA VAL A 144 9.14 -7.81 -7.62
C VAL A 144 7.83 -7.36 -8.25
N ALA A 145 6.76 -8.13 -8.06
CA ALA A 145 5.40 -7.76 -8.39
C ALA A 145 4.61 -7.55 -7.09
N ILE A 146 4.08 -6.35 -6.89
CA ILE A 146 3.28 -5.99 -5.72
C ILE A 146 1.81 -5.92 -6.14
N GLU A 147 0.96 -6.78 -5.57
CA GLU A 147 -0.48 -6.79 -5.79
C GLU A 147 -1.17 -5.96 -4.70
N ALA A 148 -1.88 -4.88 -5.08
CA ALA A 148 -2.46 -3.90 -4.16
C ALA A 148 -3.96 -3.62 -4.42
N VAL A 149 -4.69 -4.56 -5.01
CA VAL A 149 -6.13 -4.45 -5.32
C VAL A 149 -6.97 -5.46 -4.53
N GLY A 150 -6.56 -6.74 -4.56
CA GLY A 150 -7.25 -7.81 -3.83
C GLY A 150 -8.32 -8.53 -4.64
N VAL A 151 -8.14 -8.69 -5.97
CA VAL A 151 -9.04 -9.49 -6.80
C VAL A 151 -8.26 -10.58 -7.56
N PRO A 152 -8.91 -11.69 -7.95
CA PRO A 152 -8.22 -12.79 -8.62
C PRO A 152 -7.42 -12.34 -9.85
N ALA A 153 -8.01 -11.52 -10.71
CA ALA A 153 -7.38 -11.08 -11.96
C ALA A 153 -6.08 -10.27 -11.73
N THR A 154 -6.00 -9.45 -10.67
CA THR A 154 -4.79 -8.66 -10.37
C THR A 154 -3.69 -9.52 -9.75
N PHE A 155 -4.05 -10.55 -8.99
CA PHE A 155 -3.08 -11.53 -8.51
C PHE A 155 -2.52 -12.37 -9.67
N GLU A 156 -3.38 -12.86 -10.57
CA GLU A 156 -2.96 -13.58 -11.77
C GLU A 156 -2.03 -12.72 -12.62
N LEU A 157 -2.35 -11.43 -12.80
CA LEU A 157 -1.47 -10.49 -13.48
C LEU A 157 -0.10 -10.36 -12.78
N ALA A 158 -0.07 -10.26 -11.44
CA ALA A 158 1.19 -10.20 -10.71
C ALA A 158 2.05 -11.47 -10.92
N VAL A 159 1.42 -12.64 -11.06
CA VAL A 159 2.09 -13.90 -11.40
C VAL A 159 2.68 -13.88 -12.81
N GLU A 160 2.03 -13.24 -13.77
CA GLU A 160 2.52 -13.12 -15.14
C GLU A 160 3.65 -12.10 -15.28
N LEU A 161 3.58 -11.01 -14.52
CA LEU A 161 4.57 -9.93 -14.52
C LEU A 161 5.92 -10.36 -13.92
N VAL A 162 5.91 -11.23 -12.89
CA VAL A 162 7.13 -11.58 -12.14
C VAL A 162 8.06 -12.48 -12.97
N ARG A 163 9.36 -12.23 -12.93
CA ARG A 163 10.38 -13.08 -13.55
C ARG A 163 10.58 -14.41 -12.81
N PRO A 164 11.22 -15.42 -13.43
CA PRO A 164 11.75 -16.56 -12.67
C PRO A 164 12.67 -16.09 -11.53
N ALA A 165 12.60 -16.78 -10.39
CA ALA A 165 13.26 -16.45 -9.13
C ALA A 165 12.87 -15.06 -8.55
N GLY A 166 11.80 -14.44 -9.09
CA GLY A 166 11.27 -13.18 -8.58
C GLY A 166 10.31 -13.36 -7.39
N ARG A 167 9.72 -12.26 -6.94
CA ARG A 167 8.88 -12.22 -5.75
C ARG A 167 7.54 -11.56 -6.03
N ILE A 168 6.49 -12.12 -5.44
CA ILE A 168 5.15 -11.54 -5.44
C ILE A 168 4.83 -11.16 -3.99
N ALA A 169 4.51 -9.89 -3.76
CA ALA A 169 4.02 -9.40 -2.48
C ALA A 169 2.55 -9.02 -2.61
N ASN A 170 1.68 -9.81 -1.98
CA ASN A 170 0.24 -9.54 -2.01
C ASN A 170 -0.15 -8.69 -0.81
N ILE A 171 -0.60 -7.47 -1.06
CA ILE A 171 -1.13 -6.54 -0.07
C ILE A 171 -2.66 -6.53 -0.12
N GLY A 172 -3.23 -6.72 -1.31
CA GLY A 172 -4.66 -6.63 -1.55
C GLY A 172 -5.46 -7.58 -0.66
N VAL A 173 -6.61 -7.10 -0.17
CA VAL A 173 -7.53 -7.89 0.65
C VAL A 173 -8.49 -8.64 -0.25
N HIS A 174 -8.28 -9.94 -0.42
CA HIS A 174 -9.09 -10.76 -1.29
C HIS A 174 -10.43 -11.15 -0.66
N GLY A 175 -11.51 -10.82 -1.35
CA GLY A 175 -12.87 -11.24 -1.00
C GLY A 175 -13.36 -12.50 -1.75
N ALA A 176 -12.56 -13.03 -2.67
CA ALA A 176 -12.86 -14.21 -3.47
C ALA A 176 -11.64 -15.14 -3.55
N PRO A 177 -11.83 -16.46 -3.76
CA PRO A 177 -10.74 -17.40 -3.96
C PRO A 177 -9.90 -17.07 -5.20
N VAL A 178 -8.59 -17.23 -5.08
CA VAL A 178 -7.62 -17.07 -6.17
C VAL A 178 -7.08 -18.43 -6.57
N THR A 179 -6.98 -18.69 -7.86
CA THR A 179 -6.37 -19.92 -8.38
C THR A 179 -4.87 -19.73 -8.53
N LEU A 180 -4.10 -20.58 -7.86
CA LEU A 180 -2.65 -20.65 -8.03
C LEU A 180 -2.31 -21.84 -8.94
N ASN A 181 -1.92 -21.56 -10.18
CA ASN A 181 -1.55 -22.56 -11.18
C ASN A 181 -0.13 -23.07 -10.92
N LEU A 182 0.05 -23.93 -9.89
CA LEU A 182 1.36 -24.45 -9.48
C LEU A 182 2.07 -25.23 -10.59
N GLU A 183 1.32 -25.87 -11.49
CA GLU A 183 1.88 -26.58 -12.65
C GLU A 183 2.65 -25.65 -13.62
N ARG A 184 2.41 -24.35 -13.54
CA ARG A 184 3.13 -23.31 -14.31
C ARG A 184 4.26 -22.64 -13.53
N LEU A 185 4.26 -22.79 -12.20
CA LEU A 185 5.16 -22.05 -11.31
C LEU A 185 6.27 -22.90 -10.69
N TRP A 186 6.09 -24.23 -10.58
CA TRP A 186 6.99 -25.09 -9.81
C TRP A 186 8.45 -25.10 -10.29
N THR A 187 8.71 -24.74 -11.55
CA THR A 187 10.07 -24.61 -12.11
C THR A 187 10.60 -23.19 -12.09
N ARG A 188 9.82 -22.21 -11.61
CA ARG A 188 10.16 -20.79 -11.70
C ARG A 188 10.77 -20.21 -10.42
N ASP A 189 10.86 -20.96 -9.33
CA ASP A 189 11.41 -20.54 -8.03
C ASP A 189 10.80 -19.23 -7.50
N VAL A 190 9.51 -18.96 -7.79
CA VAL A 190 8.83 -17.74 -7.37
C VAL A 190 8.51 -17.80 -5.88
N THR A 191 8.80 -16.72 -5.17
CA THR A 191 8.36 -16.54 -3.78
C THR A 191 7.08 -15.71 -3.76
N ILE A 192 6.05 -16.20 -3.06
CA ILE A 192 4.79 -15.47 -2.83
C ILE A 192 4.68 -15.16 -1.34
N THR A 193 4.48 -13.89 -1.00
CA THR A 193 4.26 -13.44 0.36
C THR A 193 2.90 -12.77 0.48
N THR A 194 2.25 -12.97 1.61
CA THR A 194 1.04 -12.26 2.01
C THR A 194 1.26 -11.70 3.42
N GLY A 195 0.51 -10.70 3.83
CA GLY A 195 0.65 -10.21 5.19
C GLY A 195 -0.44 -9.23 5.60
N LEU A 196 -0.66 -9.18 6.90
CA LEU A 196 -1.32 -8.07 7.58
C LEU A 196 -0.23 -7.15 8.12
N VAL A 197 -0.45 -5.85 8.04
CA VAL A 197 0.50 -4.87 8.57
C VAL A 197 0.69 -5.00 10.07
N ASP A 198 1.93 -4.90 10.51
CA ASP A 198 2.30 -4.92 11.95
C ASP A 198 2.55 -3.51 12.51
N THR A 199 2.74 -2.51 11.65
CA THR A 199 3.11 -1.12 11.96
C THR A 199 4.43 -0.95 12.72
N TYR A 200 5.31 -1.95 12.72
CA TYR A 200 6.63 -1.84 13.33
C TYR A 200 7.54 -0.81 12.64
N SER A 201 7.23 -0.45 11.40
CA SER A 201 7.94 0.57 10.63
C SER A 201 7.57 2.01 11.02
N THR A 202 6.52 2.22 11.81
CA THR A 202 6.08 3.56 12.25
C THR A 202 7.21 4.43 12.80
N PRO A 203 8.13 3.94 13.67
CA PRO A 203 9.27 4.75 14.13
C PRO A 203 10.22 5.19 13.01
N THR A 204 10.31 4.42 11.92
CA THR A 204 11.10 4.81 10.75
C THR A 204 10.43 5.97 10.01
N TRP A 205 9.14 5.86 9.76
CA TRP A 205 8.37 6.93 9.12
C TRP A 205 8.37 8.23 9.92
N LEU A 206 8.23 8.16 11.25
CA LEU A 206 8.31 9.31 12.15
C LEU A 206 9.68 10.04 12.08
N ARG A 207 10.74 9.37 11.67
CA ARG A 207 12.04 10.01 11.41
C ARG A 207 12.17 10.58 10.01
N LEU A 208 11.51 9.97 9.01
CA LEU A 208 11.61 10.41 7.62
C LEU A 208 10.73 11.63 7.32
N LEU A 209 9.58 11.75 7.97
CA LEU A 209 8.62 12.85 7.73
C LEU A 209 9.21 14.23 8.01
N PRO A 210 9.80 14.54 9.18
CA PRO A 210 10.33 15.87 9.49
C PRO A 210 11.46 16.30 8.55
N GLU A 211 12.18 15.34 7.98
CA GLU A 211 13.30 15.56 7.05
C GLU A 211 12.84 15.72 5.60
N HIS A 212 11.53 15.71 5.35
CA HIS A 212 10.92 15.83 4.02
C HIS A 212 11.43 14.83 2.97
N HIS A 213 11.88 13.65 3.41
CA HIS A 213 12.27 12.56 2.52
C HIS A 213 11.09 11.96 1.77
N VAL A 214 9.88 12.14 2.29
CA VAL A 214 8.61 11.67 1.72
C VAL A 214 7.55 12.75 1.86
N ASP A 215 6.74 12.93 0.82
CA ASP A 215 5.62 13.89 0.81
C ASP A 215 4.30 13.13 0.91
N VAL A 216 3.89 12.88 2.14
CA VAL A 216 2.66 12.13 2.43
C VAL A 216 1.40 12.99 2.40
N ALA A 217 1.53 14.31 2.40
CA ALA A 217 0.39 15.22 2.31
C ALA A 217 -0.39 15.04 1.00
N ARG A 218 0.28 14.56 -0.05
CA ARG A 218 -0.34 14.27 -1.36
C ARG A 218 -1.43 13.20 -1.32
N PHE A 219 -1.47 12.36 -0.30
CA PHE A 219 -2.55 11.38 -0.14
C PHE A 219 -3.89 12.05 0.16
N VAL A 220 -3.90 13.18 0.87
CA VAL A 220 -5.13 13.85 1.30
C VAL A 220 -5.71 14.66 0.15
N THR A 221 -6.81 14.18 -0.42
CA THR A 221 -7.52 14.83 -1.53
C THR A 221 -8.78 15.55 -1.09
N HIS A 222 -9.45 15.07 -0.05
CA HIS A 222 -10.71 15.62 0.42
C HIS A 222 -10.72 15.75 1.94
N ARG A 223 -11.42 16.79 2.44
CA ARG A 223 -11.56 17.09 3.86
C ARG A 223 -13.00 17.40 4.17
N PHE A 224 -13.52 16.77 5.22
CA PHE A 224 -14.89 16.98 5.71
C PHE A 224 -14.89 17.15 7.22
N SER A 225 -15.94 17.76 7.74
CA SER A 225 -16.24 17.69 9.18
C SER A 225 -16.63 16.26 9.55
N LEU A 226 -16.36 15.87 10.79
CA LEU A 226 -16.86 14.57 11.31
C LEU A 226 -18.39 14.48 11.22
N ASP A 227 -19.10 15.60 11.32
CA ASP A 227 -20.55 15.66 11.20
C ASP A 227 -21.05 15.33 9.77
N ASP A 228 -20.19 15.53 8.75
CA ASP A 228 -20.49 15.31 7.33
C ASP A 228 -19.98 13.93 6.85
N PHE A 229 -19.78 12.99 7.76
CA PHE A 229 -19.13 11.71 7.41
C PHE A 229 -19.88 10.90 6.34
N ILE A 230 -21.21 11.03 6.24
CA ILE A 230 -22.02 10.36 5.20
C ILE A 230 -21.61 10.86 3.81
N GLU A 231 -21.47 12.18 3.63
CA GLU A 231 -21.01 12.77 2.38
C GLU A 231 -19.56 12.36 2.07
N ALA A 232 -18.71 12.33 3.07
CA ALA A 232 -17.33 11.87 2.93
C ALA A 232 -17.25 10.43 2.43
N TYR A 233 -18.09 9.53 2.93
CA TYR A 233 -18.19 8.15 2.45
C TYR A 233 -18.74 8.06 1.04
N ASP A 234 -19.72 8.89 0.67
CA ASP A 234 -20.23 8.95 -0.70
C ASP A 234 -19.13 9.37 -1.69
N VAL A 235 -18.37 10.42 -1.37
CA VAL A 235 -17.21 10.85 -2.17
C VAL A 235 -16.18 9.73 -2.30
N PHE A 236 -15.84 9.05 -1.21
CA PHE A 236 -14.86 7.97 -1.22
C PHE A 236 -15.36 6.74 -2.02
N SER A 237 -16.65 6.40 -1.91
CA SER A 237 -17.23 5.27 -2.65
C SER A 237 -17.15 5.46 -4.17
N ARG A 238 -17.18 6.72 -4.63
CA ARG A 238 -17.06 7.11 -6.04
C ARG A 238 -15.66 7.61 -6.40
N ALA A 239 -14.61 7.02 -5.81
CA ALA A 239 -13.23 7.47 -5.96
C ALA A 239 -12.75 7.58 -7.42
N ALA A 240 -13.28 6.76 -8.33
CA ALA A 240 -12.98 6.85 -9.77
C ALA A 240 -13.51 8.15 -10.42
N GLU A 241 -14.63 8.68 -9.92
CA GLU A 241 -15.26 9.92 -10.41
C GLU A 241 -14.71 11.15 -9.69
N THR A 242 -14.51 11.04 -8.38
CA THR A 242 -14.10 12.14 -7.51
C THR A 242 -12.60 12.32 -7.43
N SER A 243 -11.83 11.38 -7.98
CA SER A 243 -10.37 11.30 -7.82
C SER A 243 -9.92 11.23 -6.35
N ALA A 244 -10.76 10.68 -5.47
CA ALA A 244 -10.44 10.56 -4.06
C ALA A 244 -9.33 9.51 -3.83
N LEU A 245 -8.26 9.92 -3.14
CA LEU A 245 -7.23 9.01 -2.60
C LEU A 245 -7.48 8.79 -1.11
N LYS A 246 -7.36 9.83 -0.31
CA LYS A 246 -7.71 9.82 1.11
C LYS A 246 -8.66 10.95 1.43
N VAL A 247 -9.69 10.61 2.19
CA VAL A 247 -10.68 11.54 2.72
C VAL A 247 -10.43 11.66 4.23
N VAL A 248 -10.16 12.88 4.67
CA VAL A 248 -9.89 13.18 6.08
C VAL A 248 -11.15 13.74 6.72
N LEU A 249 -11.50 13.21 7.88
CA LEU A 249 -12.55 13.74 8.74
C LEU A 249 -11.90 14.51 9.89
N THR A 250 -12.31 15.75 10.11
CA THR A 250 -11.82 16.59 11.21
C THR A 250 -12.97 16.96 12.13
N ARG A 251 -12.70 16.93 13.43
CA ARG A 251 -13.62 17.48 14.41
C ARG A 251 -13.54 19.01 14.37
N SER A 252 -14.68 19.69 14.26
CA SER A 252 -14.73 21.14 14.50
C SER A 252 -14.30 21.43 15.94
N ALA A 253 -13.37 22.38 16.10
CA ALA A 253 -12.86 22.78 17.41
C ALA A 253 -13.95 23.46 18.23
#